data_240f5f7950687ca1873985963c787749
#
_entry.id   240f5f7950687ca1873985963c787749
#
_cell.length_a   1.000
_cell.length_b   1.000
_cell.length_c   1.000
_cell.angle_alpha   90.00
_cell.angle_beta   90.00
_cell.angle_gamma   90.00
#
_symmetry.space_group_name_H-M   'P 1'
#
loop_
_entity.id
_entity.type
_entity.pdbx_description
1 polymer ?
#
loop_
_entity_poly.entity_id
_entity_poly.type
_entity_poly.pdbx_seq_one_letter_code
_entity_poly.pdbx_strand_id
1 'polypeptide(L)'
;GIRDVERSRGSEMCIRDRYKIEHKSPQFIEEAVYGLCEINRDKVKGARLIANPGCYTTCSILTAYPLVKEGLIDPNTLIIDAKSGTSGAGRGAKLPNLFCEVNENMKAYGVTNHRHTPEIEEQLGYAAGKEIVVNFTPHLVPMNRGILATEYAALVKKADGSLPSYEEVKAVYDKYYGKEKFVRVLEKDVCPETKWVEGSNYVDVNFKIDERTGRIVMMGALDNLVKGAAGQAVQNMNLLFGFDETEGLNMVPMFP
;
A
#
# COMPACT_ATOMS: atom_id res chain seq x y z
N GLY A 1 -10.01 20.24 -7.15
CA GLY A 1 -11.10 19.31 -6.96
C GLY A 1 -10.99 17.97 -7.70
N ILE A 2 -10.14 17.82 -8.72
CA ILE A 2 -10.03 16.59 -9.52
C ILE A 2 -9.18 15.50 -8.82
N ARG A 3 -8.39 15.85 -7.83
CA ARG A 3 -7.37 14.97 -7.25
C ARG A 3 -7.88 13.77 -6.42
N ASP A 4 -9.10 13.79 -5.94
CA ASP A 4 -9.60 12.73 -5.05
C ASP A 4 -10.45 11.67 -5.77
N VAL A 5 -10.92 11.95 -6.97
CA VAL A 5 -11.76 11.03 -7.76
C VAL A 5 -10.91 10.08 -8.62
N GLU A 6 -9.68 10.48 -8.93
CA GLU A 6 -8.76 9.70 -9.77
C GLU A 6 -8.03 8.57 -9.02
N ARG A 7 -8.18 8.50 -7.69
CA ARG A 7 -7.39 7.59 -6.82
C ARG A 7 -8.05 6.23 -6.57
N SER A 8 -9.29 6.05 -6.94
CA SER A 8 -9.98 4.80 -6.66
C SER A 8 -10.62 4.29 -7.95
N ARG A 9 -10.26 3.09 -8.33
CA ARG A 9 -10.92 2.31 -9.36
C ARG A 9 -12.12 1.54 -8.81
N GLY A 10 -12.50 1.80 -7.57
CA GLY A 10 -13.61 1.16 -6.91
C GLY A 10 -14.87 1.25 -7.76
N SER A 11 -15.71 0.25 -7.67
CA SER A 11 -17.03 0.29 -8.32
C SER A 11 -17.71 1.62 -8.01
N GLU A 12 -18.51 2.14 -8.93
CA GLU A 12 -19.25 3.40 -8.75
C GLU A 12 -19.96 3.45 -7.37
N MET A 13 -20.43 2.31 -6.89
CA MET A 13 -21.04 2.12 -5.58
C MET A 13 -20.04 2.37 -4.44
N CYS A 14 -18.82 1.86 -4.53
CA CYS A 14 -17.76 2.10 -3.53
C CYS A 14 -17.33 3.57 -3.48
N ILE A 15 -17.21 4.23 -4.64
CA ILE A 15 -16.89 5.66 -4.72
C ILE A 15 -17.98 6.48 -4.04
N ARG A 16 -19.25 6.26 -4.39
CA ARG A 16 -20.39 6.96 -3.83
C ARG A 16 -20.52 6.76 -2.32
N ASP A 17 -20.41 5.51 -1.85
CA ASP A 17 -20.69 5.16 -0.46
C ASP A 17 -19.55 5.55 0.49
N ARG A 18 -18.29 5.52 0.04
CA ARG A 18 -17.12 5.81 0.87
C ARG A 18 -16.64 7.25 0.75
N TYR A 19 -16.62 7.81 -0.46
CA TYR A 19 -16.24 9.20 -0.66
C TYR A 19 -17.41 10.17 -0.52
N LYS A 20 -18.67 9.68 -0.52
CA LYS A 20 -19.90 10.49 -0.51
C LYS A 20 -19.92 11.53 -1.62
N ILE A 21 -19.32 11.20 -2.75
CA ILE A 21 -19.21 12.05 -3.93
C ILE A 21 -19.71 11.24 -5.12
N GLU A 22 -20.64 11.81 -5.88
CA GLU A 22 -21.06 11.27 -7.17
C GLU A 22 -19.91 11.39 -8.18
N HIS A 23 -19.56 10.30 -8.84
CA HIS A 23 -18.53 10.31 -9.87
C HIS A 23 -19.02 11.08 -11.10
N LYS A 24 -18.39 12.21 -11.40
CA LYS A 24 -18.83 13.10 -12.50
C LYS A 24 -18.50 12.57 -13.89
N SER A 25 -17.70 11.53 -14.01
CA SER A 25 -17.23 10.99 -15.30
C SER A 25 -17.08 9.47 -15.23
N PRO A 26 -18.17 8.72 -14.90
CA PRO A 26 -18.12 7.27 -14.69
C PRO A 26 -17.67 6.50 -15.95
N GLN A 27 -17.84 7.09 -17.14
CA GLN A 27 -17.41 6.51 -18.41
C GLN A 27 -15.90 6.25 -18.51
N PHE A 28 -15.09 6.87 -17.65
CA PHE A 28 -13.64 6.67 -17.63
C PHE A 28 -13.16 5.62 -16.62
N ILE A 29 -14.04 5.08 -15.78
CA ILE A 29 -13.66 4.11 -14.74
C ILE A 29 -13.10 2.84 -15.37
N GLU A 30 -13.76 2.32 -16.40
CA GLU A 30 -13.34 1.10 -17.10
C GLU A 30 -12.01 1.25 -17.84
N GLU A 31 -11.74 2.46 -18.34
CA GLU A 31 -10.52 2.77 -19.08
C GLU A 31 -9.31 2.96 -18.17
N ALA A 32 -9.53 3.42 -16.94
CA ALA A 32 -8.45 3.76 -16.02
C ALA A 32 -7.65 2.52 -15.59
N VAL A 33 -6.33 2.58 -15.71
CA VAL A 33 -5.43 1.56 -15.19
C VAL A 33 -4.99 1.94 -13.78
N TYR A 34 -5.10 1.01 -12.83
CA TYR A 34 -4.59 1.21 -11.49
C TYR A 34 -3.05 1.25 -11.51
N GLY A 35 -2.50 2.42 -11.17
CA GLY A 35 -1.10 2.77 -11.37
C GLY A 35 -0.16 2.31 -10.26
N LEU A 36 -0.32 1.09 -9.76
CA LEU A 36 0.69 0.44 -8.92
C LEU A 36 1.63 -0.34 -9.84
N CYS A 37 2.77 0.28 -10.16
CA CYS A 37 3.67 -0.15 -11.23
C CYS A 37 4.17 -1.59 -11.06
N GLU A 38 4.47 -1.99 -9.85
CA GLU A 38 5.00 -3.32 -9.52
C GLU A 38 4.04 -4.47 -9.86
N ILE A 39 2.74 -4.19 -9.91
CA ILE A 39 1.72 -5.20 -10.23
C ILE A 39 1.09 -5.00 -11.61
N ASN A 40 1.07 -3.76 -12.13
CA ASN A 40 0.35 -3.41 -13.35
C ASN A 40 1.24 -2.79 -14.44
N ARG A 41 2.57 -2.98 -14.39
CA ARG A 41 3.54 -2.33 -15.29
C ARG A 41 3.15 -2.38 -16.76
N ASP A 42 2.81 -3.56 -17.27
CA ASP A 42 2.50 -3.71 -18.68
C ASP A 42 1.17 -3.05 -19.07
N LYS A 43 0.21 -2.99 -18.14
CA LYS A 43 -1.05 -2.27 -18.36
C LYS A 43 -0.83 -0.75 -18.35
N VAL A 44 0.08 -0.26 -17.49
CA VAL A 44 0.41 1.17 -17.39
C VAL A 44 1.05 1.67 -18.70
N LYS A 45 1.95 0.90 -19.31
CA LYS A 45 2.61 1.26 -20.57
C LYS A 45 1.65 1.54 -21.73
N GLY A 46 0.50 0.88 -21.74
CA GLY A 46 -0.52 1.04 -22.79
C GLY A 46 -1.69 1.93 -22.39
N ALA A 47 -1.68 2.50 -21.20
CA ALA A 47 -2.83 3.22 -20.67
C ALA A 47 -2.94 4.65 -21.22
N ARG A 48 -4.16 5.15 -21.30
CA ARG A 48 -4.46 6.57 -21.56
C ARG A 48 -4.78 7.33 -20.27
N LEU A 49 -5.27 6.60 -19.25
CA LEU A 49 -5.67 7.15 -17.97
C LEU A 49 -5.13 6.29 -16.84
N ILE A 50 -4.52 6.91 -15.85
CA ILE A 50 -3.96 6.23 -14.68
C ILE A 50 -4.70 6.66 -13.42
N ALA A 51 -5.21 5.68 -12.68
CA ALA A 51 -5.67 5.85 -11.31
C ALA A 51 -4.49 5.67 -10.36
N ASN A 52 -3.90 6.77 -9.89
CA ASN A 52 -2.73 6.70 -9.02
C ASN A 52 -3.11 6.24 -7.61
N PRO A 53 -2.43 5.23 -7.03
CA PRO A 53 -2.76 4.70 -5.70
C PRO A 53 -2.71 5.72 -4.58
N GLY A 54 -3.48 5.49 -3.52
CA GLY A 54 -3.32 6.20 -2.26
C GLY A 54 -2.08 5.75 -1.50
N CYS A 55 -1.63 6.56 -0.53
CA CYS A 55 -0.38 6.28 0.19
C CYS A 55 -0.45 5.02 1.06
N TYR A 56 -1.52 4.85 1.83
CA TYR A 56 -1.72 3.61 2.60
C TYR A 56 -1.95 2.40 1.70
N THR A 57 -2.70 2.59 0.61
CA THR A 57 -2.99 1.50 -0.32
C THR A 57 -1.72 0.99 -0.99
N THR A 58 -0.83 1.89 -1.41
CA THR A 58 0.48 1.51 -1.95
C THR A 58 1.26 0.67 -0.94
N CYS A 59 1.37 1.13 0.31
CA CYS A 59 2.10 0.40 1.35
C CYS A 59 1.48 -0.96 1.61
N SER A 60 0.18 -0.98 1.93
CA SER A 60 -0.49 -2.21 2.35
C SER A 60 -0.60 -3.24 1.23
N ILE A 61 -0.90 -2.80 0.00
CA ILE A 61 -1.00 -3.73 -1.11
C ILE A 61 0.37 -4.36 -1.39
N LEU A 62 1.45 -3.56 -1.50
CA LEU A 62 2.78 -4.11 -1.75
C LEU A 62 3.26 -5.04 -0.62
N THR A 63 2.82 -4.80 0.61
CA THR A 63 3.16 -5.67 1.75
C THR A 63 2.47 -7.02 1.68
N ALA A 64 1.15 -7.08 1.39
CA ALA A 64 0.36 -8.32 1.43
C ALA A 64 0.26 -9.05 0.08
N TYR A 65 0.38 -8.33 -1.03
CA TYR A 65 0.07 -8.83 -2.38
C TYR A 65 0.71 -10.19 -2.73
N PRO A 66 2.02 -10.41 -2.51
CA PRO A 66 2.64 -11.68 -2.89
C PRO A 66 1.99 -12.88 -2.21
N LEU A 67 1.70 -12.77 -0.93
CA LEU A 67 1.15 -13.87 -0.14
C LEU A 67 -0.34 -14.11 -0.41
N VAL A 68 -1.10 -13.04 -0.67
CA VAL A 68 -2.49 -13.14 -1.12
C VAL A 68 -2.55 -13.82 -2.49
N LYS A 69 -1.68 -13.41 -3.42
CA LYS A 69 -1.64 -13.91 -4.80
C LYS A 69 -1.28 -15.39 -4.88
N GLU A 70 -0.36 -15.85 -4.03
CA GLU A 70 0.05 -17.26 -3.97
C GLU A 70 -0.80 -18.11 -3.00
N GLY A 71 -1.79 -17.50 -2.34
CA GLY A 71 -2.69 -18.21 -1.43
C GLY A 71 -2.01 -18.72 -0.15
N LEU A 72 -0.90 -18.10 0.28
CA LEU A 72 -0.19 -18.47 1.51
C LEU A 72 -0.87 -17.96 2.78
N ILE A 73 -1.75 -16.99 2.66
CA ILE A 73 -2.54 -16.46 3.78
C ILE A 73 -4.03 -16.55 3.49
N ASP A 74 -4.84 -16.67 4.53
CA ASP A 74 -6.29 -16.47 4.41
C ASP A 74 -6.58 -14.96 4.43
N PRO A 75 -6.96 -14.37 3.28
CA PRO A 75 -7.17 -12.94 3.17
C PRO A 75 -8.36 -12.44 3.99
N ASN A 76 -9.31 -13.31 4.40
CA ASN A 76 -10.42 -12.92 5.26
C ASN A 76 -9.97 -12.67 6.72
N THR A 77 -8.76 -13.08 7.08
CA THR A 77 -8.17 -12.84 8.40
C THR A 77 -7.20 -11.66 8.41
N LEU A 78 -7.10 -10.93 7.27
CA LEU A 78 -6.15 -9.84 7.12
C LEU A 78 -6.56 -8.62 7.94
N ILE A 79 -5.69 -8.25 8.86
CA ILE A 79 -5.77 -7.03 9.66
C ILE A 79 -4.59 -6.14 9.26
N ILE A 80 -4.87 -4.89 8.93
CA ILE A 80 -3.89 -3.89 8.53
C ILE A 80 -3.92 -2.76 9.54
N ASP A 81 -2.88 -2.65 10.35
CA ASP A 81 -2.69 -1.59 11.32
C ASP A 81 -1.59 -0.65 10.85
N ALA A 82 -1.98 0.52 10.33
CA ALA A 82 -1.07 1.41 9.63
C ALA A 82 -0.91 2.77 10.33
N LYS A 83 0.32 3.26 10.39
CA LYS A 83 0.71 4.54 10.99
C LYS A 83 1.18 5.47 9.88
N SER A 84 0.73 6.73 9.90
CA SER A 84 1.14 7.75 8.93
C SER A 84 1.55 9.04 9.63
N GLY A 85 2.60 9.64 9.11
CA GLY A 85 2.92 11.03 9.44
C GLY A 85 1.81 11.99 9.00
N THR A 86 1.77 13.15 9.63
CA THR A 86 0.70 14.16 9.53
C THR A 86 0.52 14.77 8.15
N SER A 87 1.57 14.80 7.34
CA SER A 87 1.47 15.26 5.93
C SER A 87 0.49 14.43 5.10
N GLY A 88 0.20 13.18 5.51
CA GLY A 88 -0.82 12.32 4.90
C GLY A 88 -2.25 12.85 5.03
N ALA A 89 -2.51 13.69 6.03
CA ALA A 89 -3.81 14.37 6.21
C ALA A 89 -4.05 15.51 5.21
N GLY A 90 -3.02 15.89 4.44
CA GLY A 90 -3.06 16.99 3.47
C GLY A 90 -2.89 18.38 4.10
N ARG A 91 -2.94 19.42 3.26
CA ARG A 91 -2.65 20.82 3.63
C ARG A 91 -3.87 21.58 4.17
N GLY A 92 -5.02 20.94 4.31
CA GLY A 92 -6.22 21.58 4.83
C GLY A 92 -6.05 21.99 6.29
N ALA A 93 -6.34 23.27 6.60
CA ALA A 93 -6.36 23.77 7.97
C ALA A 93 -7.59 23.21 8.71
N LYS A 94 -7.40 22.11 9.41
CA LYS A 94 -8.42 21.44 10.24
C LYS A 94 -7.88 21.31 11.66
N LEU A 95 -8.75 21.47 12.66
CA LEU A 95 -8.37 21.33 14.06
C LEU A 95 -7.49 20.10 14.34
N PRO A 96 -7.83 18.87 13.87
CA PRO A 96 -7.03 17.70 14.14
C PRO A 96 -5.62 17.68 13.51
N ASN A 97 -5.31 18.64 12.63
CA ASN A 97 -4.03 18.77 11.93
C ASN A 97 -3.17 19.91 12.46
N LEU A 98 -3.64 20.65 13.46
CA LEU A 98 -2.89 21.74 14.08
C LEU A 98 -1.72 21.18 14.90
N PHE A 99 -0.62 21.92 14.95
CA PHE A 99 0.60 21.50 15.64
C PHE A 99 0.35 21.03 17.08
N CYS A 100 -0.40 21.81 17.89
CA CYS A 100 -0.70 21.46 19.27
C CYS A 100 -1.58 20.22 19.43
N GLU A 101 -2.36 19.87 18.40
CA GLU A 101 -3.24 18.70 18.41
C GLU A 101 -2.53 17.43 17.98
N VAL A 102 -1.46 17.58 17.20
CA VAL A 102 -0.71 16.46 16.61
C VAL A 102 0.54 16.13 17.41
N ASN A 103 1.22 17.17 17.93
CA ASN A 103 2.47 16.99 18.65
C ASN A 103 2.25 16.14 19.90
N GLU A 104 3.14 15.15 20.13
CA GLU A 104 3.07 14.20 21.26
C GLU A 104 1.74 13.42 21.36
N ASN A 105 1.00 13.31 20.25
CA ASN A 105 -0.30 12.66 20.20
C ASN A 105 -0.37 11.63 19.05
N MET A 106 -0.89 10.46 19.34
CA MET A 106 -1.16 9.42 18.36
C MET A 106 -2.62 8.97 18.45
N LYS A 107 -3.31 8.88 17.32
CA LYS A 107 -4.73 8.48 17.30
C LYS A 107 -5.10 7.66 16.06
N ALA A 108 -5.99 6.69 16.25
CA ALA A 108 -6.68 6.06 15.14
C ALA A 108 -7.71 7.03 14.54
N TYR A 109 -7.94 6.93 13.23
CA TYR A 109 -8.95 7.72 12.54
C TYR A 109 -9.58 6.93 11.39
N GLY A 110 -10.81 7.29 11.00
CA GLY A 110 -11.50 6.59 9.92
C GLY A 110 -11.67 5.10 10.16
N VAL A 111 -11.73 4.67 11.43
CA VAL A 111 -11.87 3.26 11.80
C VAL A 111 -13.13 2.70 11.17
N THR A 112 -13.03 1.57 10.49
CA THR A 112 -14.09 0.87 9.73
C THR A 112 -14.65 1.61 8.51
N ASN A 113 -14.30 2.88 8.29
CA ASN A 113 -14.88 3.69 7.20
C ASN A 113 -13.84 4.53 6.42
N HIS A 114 -12.56 4.20 6.53
CA HIS A 114 -11.52 4.91 5.79
C HIS A 114 -11.66 4.70 4.29
N ARG A 115 -11.47 5.77 3.52
CA ARG A 115 -11.62 5.78 2.06
C ARG A 115 -10.69 4.83 1.29
N HIS A 116 -9.55 4.45 1.88
CA HIS A 116 -8.62 3.51 1.25
C HIS A 116 -9.00 2.04 1.46
N THR A 117 -9.94 1.73 2.38
CA THR A 117 -10.36 0.34 2.63
C THR A 117 -10.84 -0.36 1.35
N PRO A 118 -11.82 0.18 0.60
CA PRO A 118 -12.30 -0.49 -0.61
C PRO A 118 -11.25 -0.60 -1.71
N GLU A 119 -10.31 0.33 -1.78
CA GLU A 119 -9.19 0.26 -2.73
C GLU A 119 -8.25 -0.90 -2.41
N ILE A 120 -7.95 -1.13 -1.13
CA ILE A 120 -7.14 -2.28 -0.67
C ILE A 120 -7.89 -3.58 -0.95
N GLU A 121 -9.17 -3.66 -0.57
CA GLU A 121 -10.03 -4.84 -0.78
C GLU A 121 -10.14 -5.20 -2.25
N GLU A 122 -10.35 -4.23 -3.11
CA GLU A 122 -10.46 -4.44 -4.56
C GLU A 122 -9.17 -5.01 -5.15
N GLN A 123 -8.03 -4.38 -4.88
CA GLN A 123 -6.75 -4.79 -5.48
C GLN A 123 -6.25 -6.14 -4.94
N LEU A 124 -6.39 -6.39 -3.66
CA LEU A 124 -6.08 -7.69 -3.07
C LEU A 124 -7.13 -8.75 -3.46
N GLY A 125 -8.38 -8.36 -3.68
CA GLY A 125 -9.43 -9.22 -4.23
C GLY A 125 -9.10 -9.70 -5.64
N TYR A 126 -8.60 -8.82 -6.51
CA TYR A 126 -8.09 -9.23 -7.83
C TYR A 126 -6.90 -10.18 -7.72
N ALA A 127 -6.03 -9.97 -6.75
CA ALA A 127 -4.93 -10.89 -6.49
C ALA A 127 -5.43 -12.27 -6.04
N ALA A 128 -6.40 -12.31 -5.12
CA ALA A 128 -7.00 -13.53 -4.59
C ALA A 128 -7.95 -14.24 -5.57
N GLY A 129 -8.41 -13.57 -6.63
CA GLY A 129 -9.44 -14.06 -7.55
C GLY A 129 -10.84 -14.18 -6.93
N LYS A 130 -11.10 -13.49 -5.83
CA LYS A 130 -12.39 -13.44 -5.09
C LYS A 130 -12.53 -12.16 -4.32
N GLU A 131 -13.76 -11.81 -3.95
CA GLU A 131 -13.99 -10.72 -3.01
C GLU A 131 -13.35 -11.01 -1.65
N ILE A 132 -12.76 -10.00 -1.05
CA ILE A 132 -12.18 -10.06 0.29
C ILE A 132 -12.64 -8.85 1.10
N VAL A 133 -12.63 -9.01 2.41
CA VAL A 133 -12.90 -7.92 3.36
C VAL A 133 -11.73 -7.84 4.33
N VAL A 134 -11.17 -6.65 4.49
CA VAL A 134 -10.03 -6.43 5.39
C VAL A 134 -10.41 -5.54 6.57
N ASN A 135 -9.78 -5.77 7.70
CA ASN A 135 -9.84 -4.83 8.82
C ASN A 135 -8.68 -3.84 8.69
N PHE A 136 -8.99 -2.61 8.25
CA PHE A 136 -8.00 -1.55 8.07
C PHE A 136 -8.18 -0.45 9.13
N THR A 137 -7.13 -0.24 9.93
CA THR A 137 -7.11 0.77 10.98
C THR A 137 -5.91 1.71 10.80
N PRO A 138 -6.10 2.88 10.20
CA PRO A 138 -5.04 3.87 10.08
C PRO A 138 -4.89 4.71 11.34
N HIS A 139 -3.66 5.12 11.63
CA HIS A 139 -3.31 6.02 12.72
C HIS A 139 -2.56 7.23 12.19
N LEU A 140 -2.81 8.39 12.80
CA LEU A 140 -1.99 9.56 12.65
C LEU A 140 -0.99 9.61 13.81
N VAL A 141 0.30 9.75 13.49
CA VAL A 141 1.38 9.77 14.48
C VAL A 141 2.17 11.09 14.40
N PRO A 142 2.83 11.52 15.50
CA PRO A 142 3.47 12.84 15.59
C PRO A 142 4.82 12.88 14.85
N MET A 143 4.79 12.57 13.56
CA MET A 143 5.91 12.74 12.65
C MET A 143 5.43 13.42 11.36
N ASN A 144 6.33 14.02 10.60
CA ASN A 144 5.98 14.74 9.39
C ASN A 144 5.62 13.77 8.25
N ARG A 145 6.45 12.79 7.98
CA ARG A 145 6.39 11.90 6.81
C ARG A 145 6.54 10.45 7.22
N GLY A 146 6.22 9.58 6.28
CA GLY A 146 6.38 8.14 6.39
C GLY A 146 5.08 7.40 6.71
N ILE A 147 4.99 6.20 6.19
CA ILE A 147 3.99 5.20 6.56
C ILE A 147 4.71 3.95 7.03
N LEU A 148 4.24 3.38 8.13
CA LEU A 148 4.54 2.04 8.57
C LEU A 148 3.23 1.25 8.66
N ALA A 149 3.08 0.22 7.84
CA ALA A 149 1.99 -0.75 7.93
C ALA A 149 2.49 -2.01 8.64
N THR A 150 1.72 -2.50 9.61
CA THR A 150 1.90 -3.81 10.22
C THR A 150 0.64 -4.61 9.96
N GLU A 151 0.80 -5.75 9.30
CA GLU A 151 -0.32 -6.53 8.79
C GLU A 151 -0.26 -7.95 9.35
N TYR A 152 -1.40 -8.49 9.72
CA TYR A 152 -1.53 -9.78 10.37
C TYR A 152 -2.51 -10.65 9.58
N ALA A 153 -2.12 -11.89 9.28
CA ALA A 153 -3.02 -12.85 8.66
C ALA A 153 -2.76 -14.28 9.17
N ALA A 154 -3.75 -15.13 9.10
CA ALA A 154 -3.55 -16.56 9.31
C ALA A 154 -2.84 -17.17 8.09
N LEU A 155 -1.79 -17.95 8.34
CA LEU A 155 -1.13 -18.74 7.30
C LEU A 155 -2.02 -19.92 6.89
N VAL A 156 -2.07 -20.19 5.61
CA VAL A 156 -2.70 -21.39 5.08
C VAL A 156 -1.76 -22.57 5.31
N LYS A 157 -2.24 -23.58 6.03
CA LYS A 157 -1.48 -24.80 6.27
C LYS A 157 -1.32 -25.62 4.99
N LYS A 158 -0.18 -26.24 4.86
CA LYS A 158 0.09 -27.22 3.79
C LYS A 158 -0.75 -28.51 3.97
N ALA A 159 -0.76 -29.37 2.98
CA ALA A 159 -1.53 -30.61 3.01
C ALA A 159 -1.14 -31.56 4.17
N ASP A 160 0.10 -31.46 4.64
CA ASP A 160 0.62 -32.22 5.79
C ASP A 160 0.31 -31.56 7.14
N GLY A 161 -0.41 -30.42 7.12
CA GLY A 161 -0.77 -29.67 8.33
C GLY A 161 0.30 -28.70 8.84
N SER A 162 1.49 -28.69 8.24
CA SER A 162 2.56 -27.75 8.62
C SER A 162 2.28 -26.34 8.09
N LEU A 163 2.92 -25.34 8.72
CA LEU A 163 2.96 -23.97 8.20
C LEU A 163 4.01 -23.84 7.10
N PRO A 164 3.86 -22.86 6.18
CA PRO A 164 4.94 -22.45 5.29
C PRO A 164 6.20 -22.05 6.08
N SER A 165 7.37 -22.45 5.59
CA SER A 165 8.65 -22.04 6.21
C SER A 165 9.00 -20.59 5.87
N TYR A 166 10.01 -20.05 6.56
CA TYR A 166 10.54 -18.72 6.23
C TYR A 166 11.03 -18.67 4.77
N GLU A 167 11.73 -19.71 4.33
CA GLU A 167 12.32 -19.80 2.99
C GLU A 167 11.23 -19.85 1.90
N GLU A 168 10.14 -20.56 2.16
CA GLU A 168 8.99 -20.61 1.24
C GLU A 168 8.33 -19.24 1.11
N VAL A 169 8.10 -18.55 2.22
CA VAL A 169 7.53 -17.20 2.21
C VAL A 169 8.49 -16.21 1.56
N LYS A 170 9.79 -16.27 1.90
CA LYS A 170 10.82 -15.41 1.30
C LYS A 170 10.90 -15.59 -0.21
N ALA A 171 10.87 -16.83 -0.69
CA ALA A 171 10.87 -17.13 -2.12
C ALA A 171 9.67 -16.51 -2.86
N VAL A 172 8.52 -16.41 -2.21
CA VAL A 172 7.36 -15.74 -2.77
C VAL A 172 7.61 -14.23 -2.88
N TYR A 173 8.12 -13.59 -1.85
CA TYR A 173 8.50 -12.16 -1.96
C TYR A 173 9.56 -11.94 -3.05
N ASP A 174 10.58 -12.79 -3.13
CA ASP A 174 11.63 -12.67 -4.14
C ASP A 174 11.11 -12.89 -5.57
N LYS A 175 10.13 -13.78 -5.74
CA LYS A 175 9.46 -14.00 -7.03
C LYS A 175 8.82 -12.71 -7.55
N TYR A 176 8.17 -11.95 -6.68
CA TYR A 176 7.47 -10.73 -7.07
C TYR A 176 8.37 -9.50 -7.06
N TYR A 177 9.30 -9.39 -6.11
CA TYR A 177 10.03 -8.17 -5.85
C TYR A 177 11.53 -8.25 -6.13
N GLY A 178 12.08 -9.42 -6.40
CA GLY A 178 13.51 -9.61 -6.63
C GLY A 178 14.08 -8.83 -7.83
N LYS A 179 13.22 -8.36 -8.74
CA LYS A 179 13.60 -7.51 -9.89
C LYS A 179 13.01 -6.09 -9.80
N GLU A 180 12.24 -5.79 -8.75
CA GLU A 180 11.62 -4.50 -8.60
C GLU A 180 12.62 -3.47 -8.06
N LYS A 181 12.74 -2.34 -8.75
CA LYS A 181 13.72 -1.30 -8.40
C LYS A 181 13.40 -0.62 -7.09
N PHE A 182 12.12 -0.42 -6.81
CA PHE A 182 11.66 0.39 -5.68
C PHE A 182 11.08 -0.42 -4.53
N VAL A 183 11.06 -1.75 -4.60
CA VAL A 183 10.67 -2.59 -3.46
C VAL A 183 11.88 -3.36 -2.96
N ARG A 184 12.22 -3.17 -1.69
CA ARG A 184 13.32 -3.86 -1.03
C ARG A 184 12.76 -4.87 -0.02
N VAL A 185 13.01 -6.15 -0.26
CA VAL A 185 12.73 -7.19 0.72
C VAL A 185 13.93 -7.27 1.65
N LEU A 186 13.73 -6.84 2.90
CA LEU A 186 14.82 -6.72 3.85
C LEU A 186 15.34 -8.10 4.31
N GLU A 187 16.54 -8.09 4.87
CA GLU A 187 17.18 -9.28 5.46
C GLU A 187 16.34 -9.83 6.61
N LYS A 188 16.50 -11.13 6.86
CA LYS A 188 15.82 -11.83 7.96
C LYS A 188 15.99 -11.07 9.28
N ASP A 189 14.89 -10.93 10.01
CA ASP A 189 14.80 -10.26 11.32
C ASP A 189 14.97 -8.73 11.31
N VAL A 190 15.16 -8.09 10.16
CA VAL A 190 15.21 -6.63 10.04
C VAL A 190 13.80 -6.09 9.84
N CYS A 191 13.32 -5.23 10.74
CA CYS A 191 12.02 -4.58 10.59
C CYS A 191 12.15 -3.29 9.75
N PRO A 192 11.22 -3.02 8.82
CA PRO A 192 11.20 -1.75 8.08
C PRO A 192 11.07 -0.55 9.01
N GLU A 193 11.77 0.54 8.67
CA GLU A 193 11.69 1.81 9.38
C GLU A 193 11.36 2.96 8.41
N THR A 194 10.53 3.90 8.85
CA THR A 194 10.13 5.05 8.02
C THR A 194 11.31 5.93 7.63
N LYS A 195 12.34 6.03 8.48
CA LYS A 195 13.57 6.79 8.19
C LYS A 195 14.33 6.27 6.98
N TRP A 196 14.37 4.95 6.79
CA TRP A 196 15.17 4.34 5.70
C TRP A 196 14.58 4.53 4.32
N VAL A 197 13.38 5.06 4.24
CA VAL A 197 12.65 5.32 2.98
C VAL A 197 12.30 6.80 2.79
N GLU A 198 12.52 7.64 3.81
CA GLU A 198 12.14 9.06 3.78
C GLU A 198 12.81 9.80 2.61
N GLY A 199 12.02 10.55 1.85
CA GLY A 199 12.47 11.31 0.67
C GLY A 199 12.74 10.48 -0.56
N SER A 200 12.53 9.16 -0.52
CA SER A 200 12.80 8.26 -1.64
C SER A 200 11.55 7.58 -2.18
N ASN A 201 11.68 6.95 -3.35
CA ASN A 201 10.61 6.14 -3.94
C ASN A 201 10.66 4.67 -3.48
N TYR A 202 11.49 4.33 -2.49
CA TYR A 202 11.60 2.97 -1.99
C TYR A 202 10.43 2.58 -1.09
N VAL A 203 10.10 1.29 -1.13
CA VAL A 203 9.26 0.58 -0.15
C VAL A 203 10.08 -0.54 0.45
N ASP A 204 10.23 -0.55 1.75
CA ASP A 204 10.84 -1.65 2.48
C ASP A 204 9.74 -2.59 2.97
N VAL A 205 9.89 -3.88 2.70
CA VAL A 205 8.96 -4.91 3.16
C VAL A 205 9.71 -6.03 3.87
N ASN A 206 9.09 -6.60 4.89
CA ASN A 206 9.56 -7.82 5.54
C ASN A 206 8.41 -8.53 6.24
N PHE A 207 8.69 -9.71 6.79
CA PHE A 207 7.71 -10.53 7.50
C PHE A 207 8.34 -11.34 8.64
N LYS A 208 7.49 -11.77 9.56
CA LYS A 208 7.81 -12.78 10.58
C LYS A 208 6.67 -13.78 10.70
N ILE A 209 7.02 -15.05 10.82
CA ILE A 209 6.07 -16.12 11.10
C ILE A 209 6.00 -16.31 12.62
N ASP A 210 4.81 -16.20 13.18
CA ASP A 210 4.54 -16.59 14.58
C ASP A 210 3.93 -18.02 14.58
N GLU A 211 4.80 -18.99 14.73
CA GLU A 211 4.41 -20.41 14.73
C GLU A 211 3.42 -20.75 15.84
N ARG A 212 3.48 -20.05 16.99
CA ARG A 212 2.60 -20.29 18.14
C ARG A 212 1.14 -19.96 17.82
N THR A 213 0.94 -18.92 17.01
CA THR A 213 -0.41 -18.45 16.64
C THR A 213 -0.85 -18.94 15.27
N GLY A 214 0.06 -19.49 14.46
CA GLY A 214 -0.19 -19.84 13.07
C GLY A 214 -0.39 -18.62 12.18
N ARG A 215 0.12 -17.45 12.61
CA ARG A 215 -0.03 -16.17 11.89
C ARG A 215 1.30 -15.71 11.31
N ILE A 216 1.20 -14.92 10.27
CA ILE A 216 2.29 -14.11 9.75
C ILE A 216 2.07 -12.65 10.12
N VAL A 217 3.14 -11.97 10.49
CA VAL A 217 3.20 -10.52 10.64
C VAL A 217 4.00 -9.98 9.47
N MET A 218 3.34 -9.26 8.60
CA MET A 218 3.95 -8.59 7.44
C MET A 218 4.12 -7.11 7.77
N MET A 219 5.20 -6.51 7.32
CA MET A 219 5.53 -5.12 7.61
C MET A 219 5.97 -4.40 6.34
N GLY A 220 5.50 -3.17 6.16
CA GLY A 220 5.89 -2.33 5.05
C GLY A 220 6.13 -0.89 5.48
N ALA A 221 7.15 -0.24 4.92
CA ALA A 221 7.41 1.18 5.14
C ALA A 221 7.67 1.91 3.82
N LEU A 222 7.15 3.13 3.69
CA LEU A 222 7.39 4.03 2.56
C LEU A 222 7.26 5.51 2.96
N ASP A 223 7.76 6.40 2.10
CA ASP A 223 7.45 7.83 2.21
C ASP A 223 6.08 8.12 1.59
N ASN A 224 5.15 8.60 2.40
CA ASN A 224 3.76 8.85 1.99
C ASN A 224 3.61 9.97 0.95
N LEU A 225 4.59 10.85 0.80
CA LEU A 225 4.58 11.95 -0.18
C LEU A 225 5.34 11.59 -1.46
N VAL A 226 6.28 10.64 -1.41
CA VAL A 226 7.04 10.20 -2.59
C VAL A 226 6.39 8.93 -3.14
N LYS A 227 6.78 7.74 -2.70
CA LYS A 227 6.18 6.49 -3.20
C LYS A 227 4.67 6.41 -2.95
N GLY A 228 4.22 6.95 -1.84
CA GLY A 228 2.78 7.01 -1.51
C GLY A 228 1.98 8.04 -2.31
N ALA A 229 2.60 8.90 -3.10
CA ALA A 229 1.92 9.99 -3.83
C ALA A 229 2.65 10.41 -5.10
N ALA A 230 3.49 11.45 -5.04
CA ALA A 230 4.09 12.08 -6.21
C ALA A 230 5.09 11.18 -6.93
N GLY A 231 5.91 10.43 -6.19
CA GLY A 231 6.89 9.51 -6.78
C GLY A 231 6.22 8.37 -7.55
N GLN A 232 5.13 7.81 -7.03
CA GLN A 232 4.34 6.82 -7.77
C GLN A 232 3.75 7.41 -9.05
N ALA A 233 3.31 8.69 -9.02
CA ALA A 233 2.80 9.36 -10.22
C ALA A 233 3.90 9.60 -11.27
N VAL A 234 5.12 9.95 -10.84
CA VAL A 234 6.28 10.09 -11.73
C VAL A 234 6.68 8.72 -12.31
N GLN A 235 6.70 7.67 -11.50
CA GLN A 235 6.97 6.30 -11.96
C GLN A 235 5.94 5.85 -13.02
N ASN A 236 4.66 6.12 -12.81
CA ASN A 236 3.61 5.88 -13.80
C ASN A 236 3.84 6.69 -15.08
N MET A 237 4.18 7.98 -14.96
CA MET A 237 4.49 8.84 -16.09
C MET A 237 5.67 8.30 -16.91
N ASN A 238 6.75 7.86 -16.25
CA ASN A 238 7.90 7.29 -16.93
C ASN A 238 7.52 6.07 -17.77
N LEU A 239 6.76 5.13 -17.19
CA LEU A 239 6.26 3.96 -17.92
C LEU A 239 5.33 4.34 -19.07
N LEU A 240 4.43 5.30 -18.85
CA LEU A 240 3.44 5.74 -19.83
C LEU A 240 4.09 6.35 -21.08
N PHE A 241 5.17 7.12 -20.89
CA PHE A 241 5.90 7.80 -21.97
C PHE A 241 7.13 7.04 -22.46
N GLY A 242 7.39 5.83 -21.94
CA GLY A 242 8.51 4.99 -22.37
C GLY A 242 9.89 5.49 -21.92
N PHE A 243 9.94 6.30 -20.85
CA PHE A 243 11.19 6.65 -20.17
C PHE A 243 11.69 5.48 -19.30
N ASP A 244 12.93 5.56 -18.82
CA ASP A 244 13.39 4.65 -17.76
C ASP A 244 12.49 4.83 -16.54
N GLU A 245 11.98 3.73 -15.98
CA GLU A 245 11.04 3.75 -14.85
C GLU A 245 11.60 4.51 -13.65
N THR A 246 12.92 4.58 -13.53
CA THR A 246 13.63 5.23 -12.41
C THR A 246 13.99 6.70 -12.67
N GLU A 247 13.70 7.22 -13.86
CA GLU A 247 14.07 8.59 -14.23
C GLU A 247 13.52 9.62 -13.24
N GLY A 248 14.40 10.43 -12.66
CA GLY A 248 14.06 11.42 -11.64
C GLY A 248 13.69 10.84 -10.27
N LEU A 249 13.77 9.51 -10.06
CA LEU A 249 13.35 8.83 -8.83
C LEU A 249 14.49 8.13 -8.08
N ASN A 250 15.73 8.19 -8.59
CA ASN A 250 16.92 7.57 -7.97
C ASN A 250 17.44 8.36 -6.76
N MET A 251 16.53 8.94 -5.97
CA MET A 251 16.92 9.66 -4.76
C MET A 251 17.35 8.69 -3.66
N VAL A 252 18.42 9.02 -2.98
CA VAL A 252 18.85 8.33 -1.76
C VAL A 252 17.95 8.79 -0.61
N PRO A 253 17.50 7.89 0.27
CA PRO A 253 16.77 8.29 1.45
C PRO A 253 17.49 9.33 2.29
N MET A 254 16.75 10.26 2.86
CA MET A 254 17.30 11.37 3.67
C MET A 254 17.66 10.90 5.11
N PHE A 255 18.31 9.75 5.23
CA PHE A 255 18.78 9.20 6.49
C PHE A 255 20.29 9.41 6.63
N PRO A 256 20.85 9.71 7.83
CA PRO A 256 20.30 9.74 9.18
C PRO A 256 19.44 10.91 9.54
#